data_d3b4ff2b8b5906aa615c01da8771366a
#
_entry.id   d3b4ff2b8b5906aa615c01da8771366a
#
_cell.length_a   1.000
_cell.length_b   1.000
_cell.length_c   1.000
_cell.angle_alpha   90.00
_cell.angle_beta   90.00
_cell.angle_gamma   90.00
#
_symmetry.space_group_name_H-M   'P 1'
#
loop_
_entity.id
_entity.type
_entity.pdbx_description
1 polymer ?
#
loop_
_entity_poly.entity_id
_entity_poly.type
_entity_poly.pdbx_seq_one_letter_code
_entity_poly.pdbx_strand_id
1 'polypeptide(L)'
;MAEIGTDIQKAARLLKQGKLVAIPTETVYGLAGNAFNEEAVLSIFETKERPHFDPLIVHSSGIEWIKEHVADIPQLARTLMEEFWPGPMTLVLPKKDIVPDLVTSGLDSVAVRVPLHPMTQQLLQLLDFPLAAPSANPFGYVSPTTAQHVNDQLGD
;
A
#
# COMPACT_ATOMS: atom_id res chain seq x y z
N MET A 1 -5.10 19.17 10.62
CA MET A 1 -5.82 18.04 11.23
C MET A 1 -6.43 17.19 10.13
N ALA A 2 -6.14 15.89 10.11
CA ALA A 2 -6.69 14.98 9.09
C ALA A 2 -8.19 14.75 9.31
N GLU A 3 -8.93 14.46 8.22
CA GLU A 3 -10.35 14.15 8.29
C GLU A 3 -10.56 12.64 8.44
N ILE A 4 -11.33 12.20 9.42
CA ILE A 4 -11.73 10.80 9.60
C ILE A 4 -13.09 10.60 8.94
N GLY A 5 -13.23 9.60 8.07
CA GLY A 5 -14.47 9.30 7.38
C GLY A 5 -14.49 7.90 6.77
N THR A 6 -15.63 7.55 6.16
CA THR A 6 -15.87 6.25 5.52
C THR A 6 -16.25 6.38 4.04
N ASP A 7 -16.11 7.57 3.45
CA ASP A 7 -16.42 7.82 2.03
C ASP A 7 -15.30 7.31 1.13
N ILE A 8 -15.48 6.10 0.60
CA ILE A 8 -14.55 5.43 -0.30
C ILE A 8 -14.36 6.21 -1.62
N GLN A 9 -15.41 6.86 -2.14
CA GLN A 9 -15.32 7.66 -3.36
C GLN A 9 -14.45 8.90 -3.15
N LYS A 10 -14.57 9.54 -1.98
CA LYS A 10 -13.70 10.66 -1.59
C LYS A 10 -12.24 10.19 -1.47
N ALA A 11 -12.01 9.06 -0.80
CA ALA A 11 -10.67 8.47 -0.68
C ALA A 11 -10.06 8.18 -2.05
N ALA A 12 -10.82 7.57 -2.98
CA ALA A 12 -10.35 7.31 -4.34
C ALA A 12 -9.98 8.61 -5.08
N ARG A 13 -10.79 9.67 -4.96
CA ARG A 13 -10.47 10.98 -5.57
C ARG A 13 -9.18 11.57 -5.01
N LEU A 14 -8.97 11.50 -3.70
CA LEU A 14 -7.73 12.00 -3.06
C LEU A 14 -6.50 11.25 -3.56
N LEU A 15 -6.56 9.92 -3.63
CA LEU A 15 -5.47 9.08 -4.15
C LEU A 15 -5.17 9.38 -5.63
N LYS A 16 -6.20 9.57 -6.47
CA LYS A 16 -6.04 9.99 -7.88
C LYS A 16 -5.41 11.38 -8.04
N GLN A 17 -5.55 12.24 -7.03
CA GLN A 17 -4.89 13.55 -6.95
C GLN A 17 -3.45 13.49 -6.40
N GLY A 18 -2.91 12.29 -6.14
CA GLY A 18 -1.59 12.12 -5.55
C GLY A 18 -1.52 12.38 -4.04
N LYS A 19 -2.66 12.53 -3.37
CA LYS A 19 -2.72 12.72 -1.91
C LYS A 19 -2.67 11.38 -1.18
N LEU A 20 -2.33 11.42 0.11
CA LEU A 20 -2.28 10.26 0.97
C LEU A 20 -3.62 10.01 1.67
N VAL A 21 -3.94 8.74 1.88
CA VAL A 21 -5.13 8.30 2.64
C VAL A 21 -4.72 7.14 3.55
N ALA A 22 -5.06 7.24 4.83
CA ALA A 22 -4.92 6.12 5.74
C ALA A 22 -6.05 5.11 5.51
N ILE A 23 -5.71 3.87 5.21
CA ILE A 23 -6.64 2.79 4.87
C ILE A 23 -6.62 1.68 5.91
N PRO A 24 -7.78 1.12 6.30
CA PRO A 24 -7.83 -0.04 7.20
C PRO A 24 -7.41 -1.31 6.45
N THR A 25 -6.73 -2.21 7.16
CA THR A 25 -6.53 -3.59 6.71
C THR A 25 -6.94 -4.56 7.81
N GLU A 26 -6.91 -5.87 7.54
CA GLU A 26 -7.15 -6.91 8.54
C GLU A 26 -6.02 -7.02 9.59
N THR A 27 -4.93 -6.28 9.40
CA THR A 27 -3.81 -6.19 10.36
C THR A 27 -3.77 -4.82 11.03
N VAL A 28 -3.23 -3.81 10.35
CA VAL A 28 -3.07 -2.43 10.85
C VAL A 28 -3.48 -1.43 9.77
N TYR A 29 -3.67 -0.16 10.12
CA TYR A 29 -3.87 0.89 9.13
C TYR A 29 -2.59 1.12 8.32
N GLY A 30 -2.76 1.27 7.00
CA GLY A 30 -1.69 1.64 6.08
C GLY A 30 -1.82 3.09 5.62
N LEU A 31 -0.70 3.81 5.53
CA LEU A 31 -0.65 5.14 4.91
C LEU A 31 -0.46 4.95 3.40
N ALA A 32 -1.55 5.08 2.65
CA ALA A 32 -1.61 4.74 1.24
C ALA A 32 -1.40 5.94 0.32
N GLY A 33 -0.64 5.73 -0.73
CA GLY A 33 -0.48 6.62 -1.87
C GLY A 33 -0.38 5.84 -3.17
N ASN A 34 -0.58 6.51 -4.31
CA ASN A 34 -0.39 5.90 -5.63
C ASN A 34 1.06 5.41 -5.79
N ALA A 35 1.24 4.10 -5.93
CA ALA A 35 2.57 3.49 -6.04
C ALA A 35 3.34 3.90 -7.30
N PHE A 36 2.67 4.41 -8.34
CA PHE A 36 3.28 4.88 -9.58
C PHE A 36 3.47 6.40 -9.65
N ASN A 37 3.04 7.12 -8.62
CA ASN A 37 3.28 8.56 -8.50
C ASN A 37 4.41 8.80 -7.52
N GLU A 38 5.59 9.20 -8.03
CA GLU A 38 6.79 9.43 -7.22
C GLU A 38 6.59 10.49 -6.14
N GLU A 39 5.81 11.55 -6.40
CA GLU A 39 5.50 12.60 -5.42
C GLU A 39 4.65 12.04 -4.26
N ALA A 40 3.67 11.18 -4.58
CA ALA A 40 2.87 10.52 -3.55
C ALA A 40 3.71 9.56 -2.72
N VAL A 41 4.63 8.81 -3.34
CA VAL A 41 5.55 7.91 -2.65
C VAL A 41 6.52 8.69 -1.75
N LEU A 42 7.09 9.79 -2.24
CA LEU A 42 7.92 10.69 -1.43
C LEU A 42 7.17 11.23 -0.22
N SER A 43 5.92 11.67 -0.41
CA SER A 43 5.06 12.14 0.69
C SER A 43 4.80 11.08 1.76
N ILE A 44 4.76 9.78 1.41
CA ILE A 44 4.71 8.69 2.40
C ILE A 44 5.97 8.68 3.26
N PHE A 45 7.15 8.75 2.66
CA PHE A 45 8.42 8.76 3.40
C PHE A 45 8.53 10.00 4.31
N GLU A 46 8.18 11.18 3.80
CA GLU A 46 8.21 12.43 4.55
C GLU A 46 7.24 12.41 5.74
N THR A 47 5.97 12.07 5.50
CA THR A 47 4.92 12.01 6.55
C THR A 47 5.29 11.04 7.68
N LYS A 48 5.96 9.94 7.35
CA LYS A 48 6.38 8.93 8.32
C LYS A 48 7.75 9.17 8.94
N GLU A 49 8.50 10.17 8.46
CA GLU A 49 9.93 10.33 8.76
C GLU A 49 10.72 9.01 8.50
N ARG A 50 10.31 8.29 7.44
CA ARG A 50 10.85 6.97 7.08
C ARG A 50 12.08 7.12 6.21
N PRO A 51 13.16 6.36 6.46
CA PRO A 51 14.32 6.34 5.57
C PRO A 51 13.97 5.77 4.18
N HIS A 52 14.49 6.39 3.11
CA HIS A 52 14.23 6.00 1.73
C HIS A 52 14.80 4.61 1.36
N PHE A 53 15.70 4.05 2.17
CA PHE A 53 16.24 2.70 1.95
C PHE A 53 15.34 1.57 2.49
N ASP A 54 14.19 1.90 3.07
CA ASP A 54 13.25 0.92 3.63
C ASP A 54 12.04 0.78 2.69
N PRO A 55 11.97 -0.29 1.85
CA PRO A 55 11.01 -0.41 0.78
C PRO A 55 9.56 -0.49 1.27
N LEU A 56 8.62 -0.17 0.38
CA LEU A 56 7.19 -0.13 0.65
C LEU A 56 6.50 -1.38 0.12
N ILE A 57 5.44 -1.81 0.82
CA ILE A 57 4.57 -2.91 0.35
C ILE A 57 3.51 -2.33 -0.59
N VAL A 58 3.39 -2.92 -1.77
CA VAL A 58 2.39 -2.57 -2.78
C VAL A 58 1.13 -3.42 -2.57
N HIS A 59 -0.01 -2.74 -2.42
CA HIS A 59 -1.32 -3.35 -2.23
C HIS A 59 -2.13 -3.30 -3.52
N SER A 60 -2.70 -4.43 -3.92
CA SER A 60 -3.45 -4.60 -5.16
C SER A 60 -4.85 -5.17 -4.91
N SER A 61 -5.76 -4.96 -5.86
CA SER A 61 -7.13 -5.50 -5.79
C SER A 61 -7.22 -6.99 -6.10
N GLY A 62 -6.18 -7.60 -6.67
CA GLY A 62 -6.16 -9.00 -7.03
C GLY A 62 -4.88 -9.44 -7.75
N ILE A 63 -4.78 -10.76 -7.96
CA ILE A 63 -3.60 -11.41 -8.58
C ILE A 63 -3.36 -10.91 -10.01
N GLU A 64 -4.41 -10.61 -10.77
CA GLU A 64 -4.26 -10.15 -12.16
C GLU A 64 -3.50 -8.82 -12.24
N TRP A 65 -3.76 -7.89 -11.32
CA TRP A 65 -2.99 -6.66 -11.20
C TRP A 65 -1.51 -6.92 -10.88
N ILE A 66 -1.24 -7.89 -10.02
CA ILE A 66 0.14 -8.22 -9.62
C ILE A 66 0.93 -8.78 -10.80
N LYS A 67 0.32 -9.60 -11.67
CA LYS A 67 0.95 -10.12 -12.90
C LYS A 67 1.45 -9.01 -13.84
N GLU A 68 0.83 -7.84 -13.80
CA GLU A 68 1.26 -6.72 -14.63
C GLU A 68 2.53 -6.03 -14.10
N HIS A 69 2.86 -6.20 -12.82
CA HIS A 69 3.90 -5.46 -12.11
C HIS A 69 5.11 -6.31 -11.73
N VAL A 70 4.94 -7.64 -11.66
CA VAL A 70 6.03 -8.58 -11.36
C VAL A 70 6.53 -9.27 -12.62
N ALA A 71 7.84 -9.50 -12.68
CA ALA A 71 8.48 -10.10 -13.84
C ALA A 71 8.25 -11.61 -13.93
N ASP A 72 8.17 -12.27 -12.77
CA ASP A 72 7.92 -13.71 -12.66
C ASP A 72 7.14 -14.06 -11.40
N ILE A 73 6.30 -15.09 -11.50
CA ILE A 73 5.56 -15.66 -10.37
C ILE A 73 5.85 -17.16 -10.34
N PRO A 74 6.81 -17.63 -9.53
CA PRO A 74 7.13 -19.05 -9.37
C PRO A 74 5.90 -19.87 -8.93
N GLN A 75 5.89 -21.17 -9.23
CA GLN A 75 4.75 -22.04 -8.90
C GLN A 75 4.40 -22.03 -7.41
N LEU A 76 5.43 -22.01 -6.53
CA LEU A 76 5.19 -21.90 -5.08
C LEU A 76 4.47 -20.59 -4.72
N ALA A 77 4.86 -19.47 -5.33
CA ALA A 77 4.18 -18.19 -5.10
C ALA A 77 2.72 -18.22 -5.56
N ARG A 78 2.42 -18.86 -6.71
CA ARG A 78 1.04 -19.04 -7.18
C ARG A 78 0.19 -19.83 -6.18
N THR A 79 0.71 -20.95 -5.69
CA THR A 79 0.03 -21.76 -4.67
C THR A 79 -0.26 -20.97 -3.40
N LEU A 80 0.72 -20.16 -2.94
CA LEU A 80 0.55 -19.31 -1.77
C LEU A 80 -0.47 -18.19 -2.00
N MET A 81 -0.48 -17.57 -3.17
CA MET A 81 -1.47 -16.56 -3.55
C MET A 81 -2.90 -17.13 -3.54
N GLU A 82 -3.08 -18.31 -4.16
CA GLU A 82 -4.39 -18.98 -4.25
C GLU A 82 -4.93 -19.39 -2.88
N GLU A 83 -4.05 -19.78 -1.95
CA GLU A 83 -4.42 -20.23 -0.62
C GLU A 83 -4.68 -19.07 0.36
N PHE A 84 -3.85 -18.00 0.30
CA PHE A 84 -3.79 -16.99 1.36
C PHE A 84 -4.23 -15.59 0.95
N TRP A 85 -4.53 -15.33 -0.33
CA TRP A 85 -5.06 -14.05 -0.78
C TRP A 85 -6.53 -14.11 -1.20
N PRO A 86 -7.30 -13.05 -0.87
CA PRO A 86 -6.90 -11.87 -0.09
C PRO A 86 -6.59 -12.21 1.37
N GLY A 87 -5.57 -11.55 1.94
CA GLY A 87 -5.11 -11.84 3.30
C GLY A 87 -3.83 -11.09 3.70
N PRO A 88 -3.31 -11.38 4.91
CA PRO A 88 -2.20 -10.63 5.50
C PRO A 88 -0.83 -11.00 4.91
N MET A 89 -0.74 -12.04 4.08
CA MET A 89 0.54 -12.49 3.54
C MET A 89 1.07 -11.49 2.50
N THR A 90 2.35 -11.18 2.62
CA THR A 90 3.12 -10.40 1.64
C THR A 90 4.13 -11.32 0.94
N LEU A 91 4.20 -11.23 -0.38
CA LEU A 91 5.21 -11.91 -1.18
C LEU A 91 6.20 -10.89 -1.75
N VAL A 92 7.48 -11.25 -1.78
CA VAL A 92 8.53 -10.47 -2.44
C VAL A 92 8.88 -11.18 -3.75
N LEU A 93 8.67 -10.48 -4.87
CA LEU A 93 8.80 -11.04 -6.21
C LEU A 93 9.65 -10.11 -7.10
N PRO A 94 10.33 -10.64 -8.14
CA PRO A 94 11.03 -9.82 -9.10
C PRO A 94 10.10 -8.78 -9.72
N LYS A 95 10.49 -7.50 -9.72
CA LYS A 95 9.67 -6.42 -10.29
C LYS A 95 9.88 -6.25 -11.80
N LYS A 96 8.89 -5.70 -12.49
CA LYS A 96 9.04 -5.08 -13.80
C LYS A 96 9.45 -3.61 -13.67
N ASP A 97 10.01 -3.04 -14.73
CA ASP A 97 10.49 -1.65 -14.77
C ASP A 97 9.37 -0.61 -14.55
N ILE A 98 8.11 -0.98 -14.73
CA ILE A 98 6.96 -0.12 -14.44
C ILE A 98 6.84 0.23 -12.95
N VAL A 99 7.39 -0.59 -12.06
CA VAL A 99 7.41 -0.30 -10.61
C VAL A 99 8.57 0.65 -10.31
N PRO A 100 8.30 1.88 -9.83
CA PRO A 100 9.34 2.87 -9.56
C PRO A 100 10.37 2.38 -8.53
N ASP A 101 11.64 2.68 -8.76
CA ASP A 101 12.74 2.32 -7.85
C ASP A 101 12.56 2.92 -6.45
N LEU A 102 11.90 4.06 -6.34
CA LEU A 102 11.60 4.68 -5.05
C LEU A 102 10.73 3.78 -4.15
N VAL A 103 9.77 3.04 -4.73
CA VAL A 103 8.91 2.09 -3.99
C VAL A 103 9.71 0.93 -3.43
N THR A 104 10.71 0.47 -4.17
CA THR A 104 11.52 -0.72 -3.85
C THR A 104 12.89 -0.37 -3.24
N SER A 105 13.15 0.92 -3.00
CA SER A 105 14.45 1.41 -2.53
C SER A 105 15.62 0.97 -3.43
N GLY A 106 15.38 0.91 -4.75
CA GLY A 106 16.35 0.50 -5.76
C GLY A 106 16.57 -1.02 -5.87
N LEU A 107 15.77 -1.83 -5.18
CA LEU A 107 15.85 -3.30 -5.29
C LEU A 107 15.15 -3.80 -6.56
N ASP A 108 15.64 -4.91 -7.10
CA ASP A 108 15.05 -5.61 -8.27
C ASP A 108 13.79 -6.41 -7.94
N SER A 109 13.30 -6.29 -6.72
CA SER A 109 12.12 -7.00 -6.22
C SER A 109 11.14 -6.03 -5.56
N VAL A 110 9.86 -6.39 -5.58
CA VAL A 110 8.76 -5.65 -4.97
C VAL A 110 7.99 -6.54 -4.01
N ALA A 111 7.66 -6.00 -2.84
CA ALA A 111 6.76 -6.62 -1.89
C ALA A 111 5.31 -6.35 -2.30
N VAL A 112 4.49 -7.38 -2.47
CA VAL A 112 3.11 -7.29 -2.95
C VAL A 112 2.15 -8.02 -2.02
N ARG A 113 0.94 -7.48 -1.87
CA ARG A 113 -0.13 -8.03 -1.04
C ARG A 113 -1.50 -7.72 -1.64
N VAL A 114 -2.46 -8.63 -1.45
CA VAL A 114 -3.89 -8.40 -1.68
C VAL A 114 -4.58 -8.40 -0.30
N PRO A 115 -4.93 -7.22 0.27
CA PRO A 115 -5.51 -7.14 1.62
C PRO A 115 -6.95 -7.64 1.64
N LEU A 116 -7.40 -8.18 2.78
CA LEU A 116 -8.75 -8.75 2.92
C LEU A 116 -9.83 -7.73 3.30
N HIS A 117 -9.47 -6.60 3.93
CA HIS A 117 -10.45 -5.66 4.49
C HIS A 117 -11.45 -5.15 3.44
N PRO A 118 -12.79 -5.29 3.64
CA PRO A 118 -13.79 -5.00 2.60
C PRO A 118 -13.75 -3.56 2.07
N MET A 119 -13.57 -2.57 2.94
CA MET A 119 -13.47 -1.16 2.55
C MET A 119 -12.25 -0.90 1.65
N THR A 120 -11.12 -1.49 1.98
CA THR A 120 -9.88 -1.35 1.19
C THR A 120 -9.99 -2.09 -0.13
N GLN A 121 -10.63 -3.26 -0.17
CA GLN A 121 -10.92 -3.96 -1.41
C GLN A 121 -11.81 -3.13 -2.35
N GLN A 122 -12.89 -2.53 -1.84
CA GLN A 122 -13.75 -1.65 -2.62
C GLN A 122 -12.98 -0.42 -3.13
N LEU A 123 -12.12 0.17 -2.30
CA LEU A 123 -11.28 1.30 -2.69
C LEU A 123 -10.32 0.93 -3.83
N LEU A 124 -9.60 -0.18 -3.70
CA LEU A 124 -8.66 -0.67 -4.72
C LEU A 124 -9.35 -0.95 -6.06
N GLN A 125 -10.60 -1.42 -6.06
CA GLN A 125 -11.39 -1.63 -7.28
C GLN A 125 -11.79 -0.34 -8.01
N LEU A 126 -11.78 0.81 -7.33
CA LEU A 126 -12.06 2.14 -7.93
C LEU A 126 -10.82 2.81 -8.52
N LEU A 127 -9.65 2.20 -8.36
CA LEU A 127 -8.37 2.75 -8.78
C LEU A 127 -7.83 1.96 -9.99
N ASP A 128 -7.13 2.67 -10.86
CA ASP A 128 -6.40 2.14 -12.01
C ASP A 128 -4.88 2.04 -11.74
N PHE A 129 -4.50 2.04 -10.46
CA PHE A 129 -3.13 1.90 -9.97
C PHE A 129 -3.12 1.19 -8.60
N PRO A 130 -2.03 0.49 -8.25
CA PRO A 130 -1.86 -0.09 -6.93
C PRO A 130 -1.43 0.97 -5.90
N LEU A 131 -1.57 0.64 -4.62
CA LEU A 131 -1.22 1.52 -3.52
C LEU A 131 0.07 1.08 -2.83
N ALA A 132 1.05 1.97 -2.70
CA ALA A 132 2.12 1.82 -1.72
C ALA A 132 1.55 2.17 -0.35
N ALA A 133 1.60 1.24 0.60
CA ALA A 133 0.95 1.43 1.90
C ALA A 133 1.73 0.76 3.05
N PRO A 134 2.77 1.40 3.60
CA PRO A 134 3.34 1.01 4.88
C PRO A 134 2.37 1.29 6.02
N SER A 135 2.62 0.80 7.23
CA SER A 135 1.81 1.11 8.40
C SER A 135 1.69 2.62 8.64
N ALA A 136 0.51 3.10 9.06
CA ALA A 136 0.20 4.53 9.16
C ALA A 136 0.65 5.15 10.51
N ASN A 137 1.94 5.00 10.85
CA ASN A 137 2.60 5.56 12.04
C ASN A 137 3.94 6.21 11.65
N PRO A 138 4.50 7.13 12.44
CA PRO A 138 5.88 7.56 12.28
C PRO A 138 6.83 6.37 12.35
N PHE A 139 7.97 6.44 11.67
CA PHE A 139 8.92 5.33 11.60
C PHE A 139 9.40 4.91 13.01
N GLY A 140 9.33 3.60 13.29
CA GLY A 140 9.72 3.04 14.59
C GLY A 140 8.66 3.11 15.70
N TYR A 141 7.50 3.72 15.44
CA TYR A 141 6.39 3.78 16.39
C TYR A 141 5.44 2.57 16.24
N VAL A 142 4.52 2.44 17.22
CA VAL A 142 3.53 1.35 17.24
C VAL A 142 2.53 1.53 16.09
N SER A 143 2.30 0.46 15.33
CA SER A 143 1.36 0.47 14.19
C SER A 143 -0.09 0.67 14.66
N PRO A 144 -0.85 1.56 13.98
CA PRO A 144 -2.20 1.92 14.37
C PRO A 144 -3.23 0.86 13.97
N THR A 145 -4.19 0.58 14.85
CA THR A 145 -5.30 -0.35 14.61
C THR A 145 -6.67 0.33 14.50
N THR A 146 -6.73 1.65 14.69
CA THR A 146 -7.94 2.48 14.51
C THR A 146 -7.61 3.75 13.75
N ALA A 147 -8.61 4.36 13.12
CA ALA A 147 -8.46 5.66 12.47
C ALA A 147 -8.03 6.76 13.45
N GLN A 148 -8.51 6.69 14.71
CA GLN A 148 -8.11 7.63 15.74
C GLN A 148 -6.62 7.51 16.08
N HIS A 149 -6.07 6.30 16.20
CA HIS A 149 -4.63 6.09 16.39
C HIS A 149 -3.79 6.70 15.27
N VAL A 150 -4.28 6.63 14.01
CA VAL A 150 -3.60 7.30 12.88
C VAL A 150 -3.66 8.81 13.06
N ASN A 151 -4.82 9.36 13.35
CA ASN A 151 -5.01 10.81 13.53
C ASN A 151 -4.14 11.36 14.68
N ASP A 152 -4.01 10.61 15.77
CA ASP A 152 -3.19 11.00 16.92
C ASP A 152 -1.67 11.01 16.62
N GLN A 153 -1.24 10.24 15.60
CA GLN A 153 0.18 10.10 15.25
C GLN A 153 0.59 10.89 14.00
N LEU A 154 -0.32 11.05 13.03
CA LEU A 154 -0.03 11.64 11.71
C LEU A 154 -1.07 12.70 11.27
N GLY A 155 -1.97 13.12 12.15
CA GLY A 155 -3.11 13.96 11.78
C GLY A 155 -2.86 15.47 11.77
N ASP A 156 -1.62 15.94 11.96
CA ASP A 156 -1.26 17.38 12.00
C ASP A 156 -1.08 17.99 10.62
#